data_a430c454b456b52974b9f33e22c82c4f
#
_entry.id   a430c454b456b52974b9f33e22c82c4f
#
_cell.length_a   1.000
_cell.length_b   1.000
_cell.length_c   1.000
_cell.angle_alpha   90.00
_cell.angle_beta   90.00
_cell.angle_gamma   90.00
#
_symmetry.space_group_name_H-M   'P 1'
#
loop_
_entity.id
_entity.type
_entity.pdbx_description
1 polymer ?
#
loop_
_entity_poly.entity_id
_entity_poly.type
_entity_poly.pdbx_seq_one_letter_code
_entity_poly.pdbx_strand_id
1 'polypeptide(L)'
;MATFEVFFYCLNEAILTDIFKVMDIGGSMIIHTFGAFFGLSVALFYSSKEAIEDKFGIGVGNYLSDLVSMIGTLFLFCFWPSFNAATGDGASMHRAFFNTYISITSSVIASIIVAKATHEGKLEMEIVLNASLAGGVAVGSAADIITKPFGAMLAGFVVGTVSSFGFAFLSKFLQKKISLHDTCGVLNLHGMPGVIGGIISAIVASRG
;
A
#
# COMPACT_ATOMS: atom_id res chain seq x y z
N MET A 1 -12.15 18.49 4.55
CA MET A 1 -11.99 17.04 4.35
C MET A 1 -11.36 16.39 5.59
N ALA A 2 -10.21 16.85 6.08
CA ALA A 2 -9.52 16.24 7.24
C ALA A 2 -10.42 15.99 8.48
N THR A 3 -11.29 16.94 8.83
CA THR A 3 -12.22 16.79 9.97
C THR A 3 -13.17 15.59 9.78
N PHE A 4 -13.69 15.39 8.57
CA PHE A 4 -14.56 14.25 8.26
C PHE A 4 -13.78 12.94 8.24
N GLU A 5 -12.56 12.97 7.69
CA GLU A 5 -11.69 11.80 7.67
C GLU A 5 -11.38 11.31 9.09
N VAL A 6 -11.01 12.21 10.00
CA VAL A 6 -10.73 11.85 11.40
C VAL A 6 -11.95 11.22 12.05
N PHE A 7 -13.13 11.82 11.87
CA PHE A 7 -14.38 11.28 12.44
C PHE A 7 -14.66 9.84 11.93
N PHE A 8 -14.61 9.66 10.61
CA PHE A 8 -14.87 8.34 10.01
C PHE A 8 -13.77 7.33 10.30
N TYR A 9 -12.51 7.78 10.43
CA TYR A 9 -11.40 6.94 10.86
C TYR A 9 -11.62 6.41 12.28
N CYS A 10 -11.94 7.28 13.25
CA CYS A 10 -12.23 6.85 14.61
C CYS A 10 -13.42 5.88 14.69
N LEU A 11 -14.45 6.10 13.86
CA LEU A 11 -15.59 5.19 13.77
C LEU A 11 -15.17 3.83 13.20
N ASN A 12 -14.40 3.82 12.10
CA ASN A 12 -13.85 2.60 11.49
C ASN A 12 -12.97 1.83 12.50
N GLU A 13 -12.07 2.52 13.18
CA GLU A 13 -11.20 1.92 14.20
C GLU A 13 -12.04 1.28 15.31
N ALA A 14 -12.99 2.00 15.90
CA ALA A 14 -13.87 1.47 16.94
C ALA A 14 -14.68 0.26 16.47
N ILE A 15 -15.22 0.27 15.24
CA ILE A 15 -15.94 -0.87 14.69
C ILE A 15 -15.02 -2.08 14.53
N LEU A 16 -13.84 -1.89 13.96
CA LEU A 16 -12.91 -3.00 13.70
C LEU A 16 -12.27 -3.54 14.98
N THR A 17 -11.87 -2.66 15.91
CA THR A 17 -11.18 -3.09 17.13
C THR A 17 -12.14 -3.51 18.24
N ASP A 18 -13.21 -2.74 18.48
CA ASP A 18 -14.09 -2.98 19.63
C ASP A 18 -15.21 -3.96 19.34
N ILE A 19 -15.78 -3.93 18.12
CA ILE A 19 -16.87 -4.82 17.74
C ILE A 19 -16.35 -6.11 17.11
N PHE A 20 -15.53 -5.99 16.06
CA PHE A 20 -15.04 -7.17 15.31
C PHE A 20 -13.78 -7.79 15.90
N LYS A 21 -13.11 -7.13 16.85
CA LYS A 21 -11.86 -7.60 17.49
C LYS A 21 -10.77 -7.96 16.48
N VAL A 22 -10.65 -7.15 15.44
CA VAL A 22 -9.65 -7.37 14.40
C VAL A 22 -8.24 -7.14 14.96
N MET A 23 -7.36 -8.09 14.68
CA MET A 23 -5.92 -7.96 14.96
C MET A 23 -5.23 -7.40 13.73
N ASP A 24 -4.66 -6.21 13.85
CA ASP A 24 -4.07 -5.47 12.71
C ASP A 24 -2.91 -4.59 13.18
N ILE A 25 -1.81 -5.24 13.59
CA ILE A 25 -0.66 -4.58 14.24
C ILE A 25 -0.08 -3.41 13.45
N GLY A 26 0.05 -3.56 12.13
CA GLY A 26 0.58 -2.55 11.21
C GLY A 26 -0.48 -1.83 10.39
N GLY A 27 -1.78 -2.00 10.71
CA GLY A 27 -2.85 -1.19 10.14
C GLY A 27 -3.21 -1.46 8.68
N SER A 28 -2.93 -2.65 8.13
CA SER A 28 -3.29 -2.96 6.72
C SER A 28 -4.77 -2.72 6.44
N MET A 29 -5.65 -3.13 7.36
CA MET A 29 -7.10 -2.98 7.22
C MET A 29 -7.58 -1.66 7.82
N ILE A 30 -7.22 -1.38 9.08
CA ILE A 30 -7.75 -0.24 9.85
C ILE A 30 -7.28 1.08 9.27
N ILE A 31 -6.02 1.16 8.84
CA ILE A 31 -5.40 2.40 8.35
C ILE A 31 -5.39 2.43 6.81
N HIS A 32 -4.69 1.48 6.18
CA HIS A 32 -4.38 1.56 4.76
C HIS A 32 -5.60 1.29 3.87
N THR A 33 -6.37 0.25 4.15
CA THR A 33 -7.59 -0.05 3.38
C THR A 33 -8.61 1.08 3.56
N PHE A 34 -8.88 1.47 4.80
CA PHE A 34 -9.82 2.57 5.08
C PHE A 34 -9.39 3.86 4.37
N GLY A 35 -8.16 4.32 4.58
CA GLY A 35 -7.66 5.58 4.02
C GLY A 35 -7.70 5.59 2.50
N ALA A 36 -7.31 4.49 1.86
CA ALA A 36 -7.35 4.37 0.41
C ALA A 36 -8.78 4.48 -0.14
N PHE A 37 -9.73 3.70 0.39
CA PHE A 37 -11.11 3.72 -0.10
C PHE A 37 -11.85 5.01 0.27
N PHE A 38 -11.54 5.61 1.40
CA PHE A 38 -12.04 6.95 1.74
C PHE A 38 -11.54 7.99 0.73
N GLY A 39 -10.24 8.04 0.46
CA GLY A 39 -9.65 8.96 -0.52
C GLY A 39 -10.17 8.74 -1.94
N LEU A 40 -10.31 7.48 -2.38
CA LEU A 40 -10.88 7.15 -3.69
C LEU A 40 -12.34 7.58 -3.81
N SER A 41 -13.13 7.41 -2.75
CA SER A 41 -14.51 7.87 -2.73
C SER A 41 -14.58 9.39 -2.89
N VAL A 42 -13.70 10.12 -2.19
CA VAL A 42 -13.59 11.57 -2.36
C VAL A 42 -13.16 11.93 -3.79
N ALA A 43 -12.14 11.28 -4.33
CA ALA A 43 -11.66 11.53 -5.69
C ALA A 43 -12.75 11.31 -6.73
N LEU A 44 -13.58 10.29 -6.57
CA LEU A 44 -14.67 9.98 -7.50
C LEU A 44 -15.71 11.11 -7.61
N PHE A 45 -15.98 11.81 -6.51
CA PHE A 45 -17.01 12.87 -6.49
C PHE A 45 -16.45 14.29 -6.64
N TYR A 46 -15.18 14.50 -6.33
CA TYR A 46 -14.58 15.84 -6.28
C TYR A 46 -13.63 16.16 -7.44
N SER A 47 -13.17 15.16 -8.21
CA SER A 47 -12.28 15.42 -9.33
C SER A 47 -13.00 16.16 -10.45
N SER A 48 -12.42 17.28 -10.91
CA SER A 48 -12.96 18.01 -12.05
C SER A 48 -12.67 17.27 -13.36
N LYS A 49 -13.45 17.59 -14.41
CA LYS A 49 -13.22 16.99 -15.75
C LYS A 49 -11.85 17.34 -16.27
N GLU A 50 -11.40 18.57 -16.07
CA GLU A 50 -10.08 19.05 -16.49
C GLU A 50 -8.94 18.29 -15.80
N ALA A 51 -9.11 17.93 -14.52
CA ALA A 51 -8.16 17.11 -13.78
C ALA A 51 -8.13 15.67 -14.29
N ILE A 52 -9.29 15.07 -14.56
CA ILE A 52 -9.41 13.70 -15.07
C ILE A 52 -8.79 13.58 -16.47
N GLU A 53 -8.98 14.61 -17.32
CA GLU A 53 -8.41 14.67 -18.68
C GLU A 53 -6.95 15.10 -18.70
N ASP A 54 -6.39 15.43 -17.52
CA ASP A 54 -5.03 15.99 -17.36
C ASP A 54 -4.72 17.12 -18.35
N LYS A 55 -5.69 18.02 -18.52
CA LYS A 55 -5.67 19.09 -19.53
C LYS A 55 -4.44 20.01 -19.44
N PHE A 56 -3.82 20.05 -18.27
CA PHE A 56 -2.64 20.90 -18.01
C PHE A 56 -1.33 20.10 -17.94
N GLY A 57 -1.36 18.78 -18.15
CA GLY A 57 -0.17 17.92 -18.08
C GLY A 57 0.47 17.88 -16.68
N ILE A 58 -0.32 18.05 -15.63
CA ILE A 58 0.17 18.12 -14.25
C ILE A 58 0.31 16.71 -13.64
N GLY A 59 -0.43 15.75 -14.17
CA GLY A 59 -0.43 14.36 -13.71
C GLY A 59 0.79 13.54 -14.17
N VAL A 60 1.68 14.13 -14.98
CA VAL A 60 2.87 13.43 -15.47
C VAL A 60 4.05 13.72 -14.55
N GLY A 61 4.70 12.65 -14.10
CA GLY A 61 5.94 12.75 -13.32
C GLY A 61 7.06 13.44 -14.11
N ASN A 62 7.97 14.07 -13.39
CA ASN A 62 9.18 14.67 -13.94
C ASN A 62 10.39 14.28 -13.10
N TYR A 63 11.59 14.53 -13.62
CA TYR A 63 12.84 14.15 -12.95
C TYR A 63 12.94 14.63 -11.49
N LEU A 64 12.50 15.86 -11.21
CA LEU A 64 12.56 16.40 -9.85
C LEU A 64 11.54 15.73 -8.93
N SER A 65 10.32 15.50 -9.40
CA SER A 65 9.30 14.79 -8.62
C SER A 65 9.71 13.35 -8.32
N ASP A 66 10.32 12.68 -9.30
CA ASP A 66 10.82 11.31 -9.14
C ASP A 66 11.97 11.23 -8.12
N LEU A 67 12.88 12.22 -8.16
CA LEU A 67 13.99 12.31 -7.20
C LEU A 67 13.47 12.52 -5.76
N VAL A 68 12.52 13.44 -5.58
CA VAL A 68 11.92 13.72 -4.26
C VAL A 68 11.15 12.50 -3.77
N SER A 69 10.40 11.85 -4.65
CA SER A 69 9.66 10.61 -4.32
C SER A 69 10.61 9.46 -3.94
N MET A 70 11.76 9.35 -4.60
CA MET A 70 12.79 8.37 -4.23
C MET A 70 13.33 8.63 -2.82
N ILE A 71 13.62 9.87 -2.47
CA ILE A 71 14.07 10.25 -1.12
C ILE A 71 12.98 9.85 -0.10
N GLY A 72 11.72 10.17 -0.38
CA GLY A 72 10.59 9.75 0.45
C GLY A 72 10.46 8.24 0.60
N THR A 73 10.64 7.51 -0.48
CA THR A 73 10.59 6.04 -0.48
C THR A 73 11.73 5.43 0.35
N LEU A 74 12.95 5.96 0.25
CA LEU A 74 14.07 5.53 1.08
C LEU A 74 13.83 5.82 2.56
N PHE A 75 13.26 6.99 2.88
CA PHE A 75 12.86 7.31 4.24
C PHE A 75 11.82 6.31 4.76
N LEU A 76 10.79 6.03 3.99
CA LEU A 76 9.77 5.06 4.36
C LEU A 76 10.34 3.64 4.46
N PHE A 77 11.25 3.24 3.59
CA PHE A 77 11.94 1.96 3.71
C PHE A 77 12.65 1.79 5.07
N CYS A 78 13.27 2.84 5.56
CA CYS A 78 13.96 2.83 6.85
C CYS A 78 12.99 2.79 8.04
N PHE A 79 11.87 3.49 7.98
CA PHE A 79 11.00 3.73 9.14
C PHE A 79 9.70 2.92 9.14
N TRP A 80 9.26 2.38 8.02
CA TRP A 80 8.03 1.56 7.95
C TRP A 80 8.07 0.33 8.86
N PRO A 81 9.18 -0.38 9.02
CA PRO A 81 9.26 -1.46 10.00
C PRO A 81 8.95 -1.03 11.43
N SER A 82 9.39 0.16 11.82
CA SER A 82 9.05 0.72 13.13
C SER A 82 7.57 1.06 13.25
N PHE A 83 6.96 1.54 12.18
CA PHE A 83 5.53 1.81 12.11
C PHE A 83 4.71 0.52 12.31
N ASN A 84 4.98 -0.53 11.54
CA ASN A 84 4.28 -1.81 11.67
C ASN A 84 4.52 -2.51 13.02
N ALA A 85 5.63 -2.22 13.69
CA ALA A 85 5.99 -2.81 14.98
C ALA A 85 5.54 -1.95 16.17
N ALA A 86 5.00 -0.76 15.95
CA ALA A 86 4.80 0.26 17.00
C ALA A 86 3.87 -0.17 18.14
N THR A 87 2.87 -1.01 17.85
CA THR A 87 1.90 -1.50 18.84
C THR A 87 2.26 -2.89 19.39
N GLY A 88 3.34 -3.49 18.90
CA GLY A 88 3.84 -4.78 19.38
C GLY A 88 4.68 -4.66 20.62
N ASP A 89 4.90 -5.78 21.28
CA ASP A 89 5.78 -5.90 22.45
C ASP A 89 6.73 -7.10 22.32
N GLY A 90 7.86 -7.05 22.97
CA GLY A 90 8.83 -8.16 23.05
C GLY A 90 9.10 -8.84 21.69
N ALA A 91 8.87 -10.14 21.62
CA ALA A 91 9.14 -10.94 20.41
C ALA A 91 8.21 -10.62 19.24
N SER A 92 6.98 -10.18 19.51
CA SER A 92 6.00 -9.74 18.51
C SER A 92 6.50 -8.49 17.77
N MET A 93 6.96 -7.49 18.51
CA MET A 93 7.54 -6.27 17.93
C MET A 93 8.75 -6.59 17.04
N HIS A 94 9.66 -7.43 17.49
CA HIS A 94 10.84 -7.82 16.70
C HIS A 94 10.46 -8.57 15.44
N ARG A 95 9.50 -9.50 15.50
CA ARG A 95 9.00 -10.19 14.30
C ARG A 95 8.37 -9.23 13.32
N ALA A 96 7.50 -8.34 13.78
CA ALA A 96 6.86 -7.34 12.93
C ALA A 96 7.89 -6.46 12.22
N PHE A 97 8.91 -6.03 12.93
CA PHE A 97 10.00 -5.23 12.37
C PHE A 97 10.75 -5.95 11.26
N PHE A 98 11.25 -7.16 11.52
CA PHE A 98 12.01 -7.92 10.54
C PHE A 98 11.16 -8.39 9.36
N ASN A 99 9.94 -8.86 9.60
CA ASN A 99 9.04 -9.30 8.53
C ASN A 99 8.66 -8.15 7.60
N THR A 100 8.54 -6.94 8.13
CA THR A 100 8.29 -5.75 7.31
C THR A 100 9.46 -5.45 6.38
N TYR A 101 10.71 -5.48 6.87
CA TYR A 101 11.88 -5.31 5.99
C TYR A 101 11.94 -6.36 4.90
N ILE A 102 11.73 -7.62 5.24
CA ILE A 102 11.76 -8.74 4.28
C ILE A 102 10.67 -8.55 3.22
N SER A 103 9.46 -8.19 3.64
CA SER A 103 8.34 -7.98 2.73
C SER A 103 8.58 -6.80 1.78
N ILE A 104 9.02 -5.64 2.29
CA ILE A 104 9.33 -4.48 1.46
C ILE A 104 10.46 -4.81 0.47
N THR A 105 11.54 -5.44 0.94
CA THR A 105 12.67 -5.83 0.07
C THR A 105 12.23 -6.77 -1.05
N SER A 106 11.39 -7.73 -0.74
CA SER A 106 10.82 -8.64 -1.73
C SER A 106 9.90 -7.93 -2.73
N SER A 107 9.12 -6.96 -2.25
CA SER A 107 8.26 -6.10 -3.08
C SER A 107 9.07 -5.21 -4.03
N VAL A 108 10.23 -4.70 -3.60
CA VAL A 108 11.18 -3.98 -4.48
C VAL A 108 11.60 -4.84 -5.66
N ILE A 109 11.99 -6.09 -5.40
CA ILE A 109 12.39 -7.03 -6.46
C ILE A 109 11.24 -7.26 -7.44
N ALA A 110 10.04 -7.52 -6.94
CA ALA A 110 8.85 -7.72 -7.76
C ALA A 110 8.53 -6.48 -8.60
N SER A 111 8.56 -5.28 -8.01
CA SER A 111 8.26 -4.03 -8.71
C SER A 111 9.25 -3.74 -9.85
N ILE A 112 10.53 -3.99 -9.65
CA ILE A 112 11.56 -3.83 -10.68
C ILE A 112 11.33 -4.81 -11.84
N ILE A 113 11.02 -6.07 -11.54
CA ILE A 113 10.75 -7.09 -12.57
C ILE A 113 9.53 -6.69 -13.40
N VAL A 114 8.43 -6.32 -12.74
CA VAL A 114 7.19 -5.96 -13.45
C VAL A 114 7.35 -4.65 -14.20
N ALA A 115 7.98 -3.62 -13.63
CA ALA A 115 8.21 -2.35 -14.30
C ALA A 115 8.97 -2.56 -15.61
N LYS A 116 10.06 -3.34 -15.59
CA LYS A 116 10.82 -3.68 -16.79
C LYS A 116 10.02 -4.48 -17.81
N ALA A 117 9.20 -5.41 -17.35
CA ALA A 117 8.38 -6.25 -18.24
C ALA A 117 7.25 -5.46 -18.92
N THR A 118 6.71 -4.45 -18.27
CA THR A 118 5.55 -3.66 -18.75
C THR A 118 5.94 -2.38 -19.49
N HIS A 119 7.20 -1.91 -19.39
CA HIS A 119 7.68 -0.63 -19.92
C HIS A 119 8.94 -0.77 -20.79
N GLU A 120 8.95 -1.75 -21.69
CA GLU A 120 10.02 -1.95 -22.71
C GLU A 120 11.44 -1.98 -22.12
N GLY A 121 11.59 -2.60 -20.94
CA GLY A 121 12.89 -2.71 -20.26
C GLY A 121 13.29 -1.48 -19.44
N LYS A 122 12.48 -0.42 -19.43
CA LYS A 122 12.73 0.79 -18.64
C LYS A 122 12.19 0.63 -17.22
N LEU A 123 12.77 1.36 -16.29
CA LEU A 123 12.25 1.48 -14.93
C LEU A 123 11.30 2.68 -14.89
N GLU A 124 10.02 2.39 -14.73
CA GLU A 124 9.02 3.42 -14.44
C GLU A 124 9.09 3.72 -12.94
N MET A 125 9.53 4.92 -12.60
CA MET A 125 9.83 5.28 -11.21
C MET A 125 8.58 5.28 -10.32
N GLU A 126 7.43 5.71 -10.83
CA GLU A 126 6.16 5.66 -10.12
C GLU A 126 5.85 4.23 -9.65
N ILE A 127 6.01 3.25 -10.54
CA ILE A 127 5.77 1.83 -10.22
C ILE A 127 6.79 1.34 -9.18
N VAL A 128 8.08 1.58 -9.44
CA VAL A 128 9.15 1.05 -8.57
C VAL A 128 9.04 1.61 -7.17
N LEU A 129 8.83 2.92 -7.02
CA LEU A 129 8.79 3.57 -5.72
C LEU A 129 7.55 3.18 -4.92
N ASN A 130 6.37 3.22 -5.55
CA ASN A 130 5.12 2.93 -4.86
C ASN A 130 4.91 1.44 -4.61
N ALA A 131 5.07 0.60 -5.64
CA ALA A 131 4.84 -0.83 -5.49
C ALA A 131 5.84 -1.49 -4.53
N SER A 132 7.04 -0.92 -4.36
CA SER A 132 8.00 -1.37 -3.34
C SER A 132 7.41 -1.28 -1.93
N LEU A 133 6.73 -0.19 -1.62
CA LEU A 133 6.15 0.04 -0.30
C LEU A 133 4.87 -0.79 -0.06
N ALA A 134 4.22 -1.27 -1.11
CA ALA A 134 3.03 -2.12 -1.00
C ALA A 134 3.28 -3.39 -0.18
N GLY A 135 4.52 -3.91 -0.19
CA GLY A 135 4.94 -5.02 0.68
C GLY A 135 4.82 -4.71 2.16
N GLY A 136 5.12 -3.48 2.56
CA GLY A 136 4.96 -3.02 3.95
C GLY A 136 3.50 -2.92 4.37
N VAL A 137 2.64 -2.46 3.47
CA VAL A 137 1.19 -2.41 3.68
C VAL A 137 0.62 -3.82 3.85
N ALA A 138 0.97 -4.73 2.95
CA ALA A 138 0.38 -6.06 2.91
C ALA A 138 0.78 -6.94 4.10
N VAL A 139 2.00 -6.80 4.60
CA VAL A 139 2.43 -7.60 5.75
C VAL A 139 1.93 -7.02 7.07
N GLY A 140 1.47 -5.76 7.09
CA GLY A 140 1.13 -5.03 8.30
C GLY A 140 0.25 -5.81 9.27
N SER A 141 -0.89 -6.33 8.82
CA SER A 141 -1.81 -7.09 9.69
C SER A 141 -1.24 -8.41 10.23
N ALA A 142 -0.26 -9.00 9.54
CA ALA A 142 0.29 -10.32 9.88
C ALA A 142 1.76 -10.26 10.32
N ALA A 143 2.32 -9.08 10.46
CA ALA A 143 3.76 -8.90 10.62
C ALA A 143 4.31 -9.61 11.87
N ASP A 144 3.55 -9.65 12.94
CA ASP A 144 3.92 -10.27 14.21
C ASP A 144 3.60 -11.77 14.30
N ILE A 145 2.62 -12.24 13.52
CA ILE A 145 2.19 -13.64 13.54
C ILE A 145 2.87 -14.53 12.49
N ILE A 146 3.50 -13.95 11.48
CA ILE A 146 4.31 -14.69 10.50
C ILE A 146 5.59 -15.16 11.20
N THR A 147 5.68 -16.46 11.47
CA THR A 147 6.83 -17.07 12.18
C THR A 147 8.01 -17.42 11.28
N LYS A 148 7.75 -17.58 9.97
CA LYS A 148 8.81 -17.94 9.00
C LYS A 148 9.07 -16.76 8.06
N PRO A 149 10.31 -16.26 7.97
CA PRO A 149 10.67 -15.14 7.07
C PRO A 149 10.25 -15.33 5.62
N PHE A 150 10.19 -16.58 5.14
CA PHE A 150 9.71 -16.92 3.81
C PHE A 150 8.26 -16.48 3.58
N GLY A 151 7.40 -16.54 4.61
CA GLY A 151 6.02 -16.06 4.51
C GLY A 151 5.94 -14.55 4.23
N ALA A 152 6.75 -13.76 4.91
CA ALA A 152 6.83 -12.32 4.69
C ALA A 152 7.41 -11.99 3.29
N MET A 153 8.43 -12.75 2.87
CA MET A 153 9.01 -12.62 1.54
C MET A 153 7.98 -12.91 0.43
N LEU A 154 7.21 -13.99 0.57
CA LEU A 154 6.18 -14.36 -0.38
C LEU A 154 5.06 -13.31 -0.44
N ALA A 155 4.60 -12.83 0.72
CA ALA A 155 3.60 -11.77 0.82
C ALA A 155 4.06 -10.51 0.06
N GLY A 156 5.27 -10.03 0.32
CA GLY A 156 5.84 -8.87 -0.34
C GLY A 156 5.98 -9.06 -1.85
N PHE A 157 6.46 -10.23 -2.30
CA PHE A 157 6.63 -10.49 -3.73
C PHE A 157 5.29 -10.51 -4.48
N VAL A 158 4.30 -11.22 -3.94
CA VAL A 158 2.97 -11.30 -4.54
C VAL A 158 2.32 -9.92 -4.61
N VAL A 159 2.35 -9.18 -3.51
CA VAL A 159 1.68 -7.87 -3.45
C VAL A 159 2.42 -6.81 -4.25
N GLY A 160 3.75 -6.80 -4.24
CA GLY A 160 4.54 -5.95 -5.11
C GLY A 160 4.23 -6.19 -6.59
N THR A 161 4.05 -7.46 -6.97
CA THR A 161 3.61 -7.82 -8.34
C THR A 161 2.21 -7.27 -8.63
N VAL A 162 1.23 -7.52 -7.77
CA VAL A 162 -0.16 -7.04 -7.95
C VAL A 162 -0.21 -5.51 -8.00
N SER A 163 0.47 -4.83 -7.09
CA SER A 163 0.56 -3.38 -7.03
C SER A 163 1.15 -2.80 -8.32
N SER A 164 2.26 -3.37 -8.80
CA SER A 164 2.92 -2.93 -10.04
C SER A 164 2.02 -3.07 -11.26
N PHE A 165 1.30 -4.18 -11.40
CA PHE A 165 0.29 -4.32 -12.46
C PHE A 165 -0.87 -3.34 -12.28
N GLY A 166 -1.24 -3.02 -11.05
CA GLY A 166 -2.22 -1.99 -10.72
C GLY A 166 -1.80 -0.62 -11.29
N PHE A 167 -0.57 -0.19 -11.04
CA PHE A 167 -0.02 1.04 -11.59
C PHE A 167 0.07 1.01 -13.12
N ALA A 168 0.57 -0.08 -13.69
CA ALA A 168 0.74 -0.20 -15.14
C ALA A 168 -0.59 -0.15 -15.92
N PHE A 169 -1.65 -0.79 -15.41
CA PHE A 169 -2.87 -1.03 -16.16
C PHE A 169 -4.15 -0.61 -15.47
N LEU A 170 -4.32 -0.93 -14.17
CA LEU A 170 -5.60 -0.74 -13.47
C LEU A 170 -5.95 0.73 -13.28
N SER A 171 -5.00 1.58 -12.88
CA SER A 171 -5.22 3.02 -12.70
C SER A 171 -5.78 3.66 -13.97
N LYS A 172 -5.14 3.40 -15.11
CA LYS A 172 -5.58 3.92 -16.41
C LYS A 172 -6.94 3.37 -16.84
N PHE A 173 -7.19 2.10 -16.56
CA PHE A 173 -8.49 1.47 -16.85
C PHE A 173 -9.61 2.11 -16.02
N LEU A 174 -9.42 2.29 -14.72
CA LEU A 174 -10.43 2.88 -13.83
C LEU A 174 -10.67 4.36 -14.15
N GLN A 175 -9.62 5.13 -14.41
CA GLN A 175 -9.76 6.52 -14.84
C GLN A 175 -10.61 6.62 -16.11
N LYS A 176 -10.37 5.77 -17.10
CA LYS A 176 -11.11 5.75 -18.37
C LYS A 176 -12.54 5.22 -18.22
N LYS A 177 -12.76 4.21 -17.38
CA LYS A 177 -14.05 3.51 -17.28
C LYS A 177 -15.05 4.20 -16.36
N ILE A 178 -14.60 4.72 -15.22
CA ILE A 178 -15.44 5.29 -14.18
C ILE A 178 -15.00 6.70 -13.75
N SER A 179 -14.07 7.31 -14.50
CA SER A 179 -13.54 8.65 -14.20
C SER A 179 -12.90 8.77 -12.81
N LEU A 180 -12.35 7.68 -12.29
CA LEU A 180 -11.65 7.68 -11.01
C LEU A 180 -10.25 8.25 -11.19
N HIS A 181 -10.01 9.44 -10.66
CA HIS A 181 -8.72 10.14 -10.73
C HIS A 181 -7.92 9.91 -9.45
N ASP A 182 -7.20 8.80 -9.40
CA ASP A 182 -6.33 8.42 -8.29
C ASP A 182 -4.93 9.00 -8.52
N THR A 183 -4.73 10.27 -8.13
CA THR A 183 -3.50 11.02 -8.40
C THR A 183 -2.26 10.48 -7.70
N CYS A 184 -2.44 9.79 -6.58
CA CYS A 184 -1.34 9.26 -5.77
C CYS A 184 -1.19 7.74 -5.90
N GLY A 185 -2.07 7.08 -6.68
CA GLY A 185 -2.07 5.62 -6.80
C GLY A 185 -2.43 4.89 -5.49
N VAL A 186 -3.27 5.53 -4.65
CA VAL A 186 -3.59 4.97 -3.32
C VAL A 186 -4.29 3.62 -3.39
N LEU A 187 -5.03 3.35 -4.47
CA LEU A 187 -5.62 2.04 -4.69
C LEU A 187 -4.54 0.95 -4.79
N ASN A 188 -3.51 1.22 -5.59
CA ASN A 188 -2.48 0.24 -5.89
C ASN A 188 -1.47 0.08 -4.76
N LEU A 189 -1.16 1.20 -4.05
CA LEU A 189 -0.20 1.18 -2.95
C LEU A 189 -0.81 0.73 -1.63
N HIS A 190 -2.04 1.16 -1.31
CA HIS A 190 -2.66 0.96 0.00
C HIS A 190 -3.94 0.13 -0.06
N GLY A 191 -4.85 0.41 -0.99
CA GLY A 191 -6.17 -0.22 -1.04
C GLY A 191 -6.10 -1.73 -1.29
N MET A 192 -5.60 -2.13 -2.46
CA MET A 192 -5.42 -3.55 -2.78
C MET A 192 -4.45 -4.25 -1.83
N PRO A 193 -3.24 -3.69 -1.55
CA PRO A 193 -2.33 -4.29 -0.60
C PRO A 193 -2.91 -4.45 0.81
N GLY A 194 -3.68 -3.50 1.29
CA GLY A 194 -4.35 -3.58 2.59
C GLY A 194 -5.37 -4.71 2.67
N VAL A 195 -6.23 -4.83 1.65
CA VAL A 195 -7.21 -5.94 1.56
C VAL A 195 -6.49 -7.30 1.50
N ILE A 196 -5.44 -7.41 0.67
CA ILE A 196 -4.65 -8.65 0.57
C ILE A 196 -3.96 -8.93 1.92
N GLY A 197 -3.47 -7.90 2.62
CA GLY A 197 -2.89 -8.02 3.95
C GLY A 197 -3.86 -8.63 4.96
N GLY A 198 -5.11 -8.16 4.97
CA GLY A 198 -6.17 -8.76 5.81
C GLY A 198 -6.42 -10.23 5.49
N ILE A 199 -6.44 -10.60 4.20
CA ILE A 199 -6.58 -12.01 3.77
C ILE A 199 -5.38 -12.84 4.22
N ILE A 200 -4.16 -12.33 4.06
CA ILE A 200 -2.93 -12.99 4.52
C ILE A 200 -2.99 -13.22 6.03
N SER A 201 -3.40 -12.20 6.79
CA SER A 201 -3.55 -12.32 8.25
C SER A 201 -4.54 -13.41 8.64
N ALA A 202 -5.71 -13.46 8.00
CA ALA A 202 -6.70 -14.50 8.24
C ALA A 202 -6.15 -15.91 7.94
N ILE A 203 -5.42 -16.09 6.83
CA ILE A 203 -4.79 -17.36 6.47
C ILE A 203 -3.72 -17.77 7.48
N VAL A 204 -2.86 -16.83 7.91
CA VAL A 204 -1.80 -17.14 8.87
C VAL A 204 -2.38 -17.47 10.23
N ALA A 205 -3.33 -16.68 10.72
CA ALA A 205 -4.00 -16.91 11.99
C ALA A 205 -4.77 -18.23 12.05
N SER A 206 -5.34 -18.69 10.93
CA SER A 206 -6.06 -19.97 10.87
C SER A 206 -5.16 -21.21 10.94
N ARG A 207 -3.85 -21.03 10.84
CA ARG A 207 -2.86 -22.13 10.84
C ARG A 207 -2.01 -22.20 12.12
N GLY A 208 -2.14 -21.24 12.99
CA GLY A 208 -1.44 -21.16 14.29
C GLY A 208 -2.35 -21.59 15.41
#